data_ba24f5614392bf6c343b0d7b36849177
#
_entry.id   ba24f5614392bf6c343b0d7b36849177
#
_cell.length_a   1.000
_cell.length_b   1.000
_cell.length_c   1.000
_cell.angle_alpha   90.00
_cell.angle_beta   90.00
_cell.angle_gamma   90.00
#
_symmetry.space_group_name_H-M   'P 1'
#
loop_
_entity.id
_entity.type
_entity.pdbx_description
1 polymer ?
#
loop_
_entity_poly.entity_id
_entity_poly.type
_entity_poly.pdbx_seq_one_letter_code
_entity_poly.pdbx_strand_id
1 'polypeptide(L)'
;WKRGADAEKWDSWVRVHNGTRIANWHGVISFSAGSLLGLLVLMATHTLWILGVAAPLVMLGYLYNAGPRPLSYTQLGEWATGVCYGGVFACLWLLAGKPFGAAALAGAFAFAAFAVALLLSHQPPQIATDRAAGKHSFAVRYGTERTIIVARGLFAFALVSLAANLWLGGLRGMGTLVFGLAA
;
A
#
# COMPACT_ATOMS: atom_id res chain seq x y z
N TRP A 1 13.11 -13.69 -12.56
CA TRP A 1 12.87 -12.37 -11.95
C TRP A 1 13.26 -12.31 -10.48
N LYS A 2 13.38 -13.43 -9.78
CA LYS A 2 13.97 -13.48 -8.44
C LYS A 2 15.45 -13.87 -8.55
N ARG A 3 16.34 -13.03 -8.04
CA ARG A 3 17.81 -13.21 -8.14
C ARG A 3 18.44 -13.11 -6.76
N GLY A 4 19.60 -13.75 -6.61
CA GLY A 4 20.39 -13.73 -5.37
C GLY A 4 19.67 -14.37 -4.18
N ALA A 5 19.80 -13.80 -2.99
CA ALA A 5 19.24 -14.35 -1.74
C ALA A 5 17.71 -14.45 -1.72
N ASP A 6 17.02 -13.60 -2.48
CA ASP A 6 15.57 -13.73 -2.69
C ASP A 6 15.23 -15.00 -3.48
N ALA A 7 16.08 -15.41 -4.42
CA ALA A 7 15.90 -16.64 -5.17
C ALA A 7 16.03 -17.86 -4.25
N GLU A 8 17.01 -17.87 -3.34
CA GLU A 8 17.22 -18.99 -2.41
C GLU A 8 16.02 -19.21 -1.48
N LYS A 9 15.50 -18.14 -0.88
CA LYS A 9 14.27 -18.21 -0.07
C LYS A 9 13.08 -18.67 -0.88
N TRP A 10 12.96 -18.19 -2.10
CA TRP A 10 11.87 -18.53 -3.00
C TRP A 10 11.98 -19.99 -3.47
N ASP A 11 13.18 -20.48 -3.77
CA ASP A 11 13.42 -21.87 -4.15
C ASP A 11 13.05 -22.84 -3.02
N SER A 12 13.30 -22.46 -1.78
CA SER A 12 12.86 -23.23 -0.62
C SER A 12 11.33 -23.34 -0.56
N TRP A 13 10.62 -22.19 -0.72
CA TRP A 13 9.16 -22.16 -0.76
C TRP A 13 8.60 -22.94 -1.95
N VAL A 14 9.19 -22.78 -3.13
CA VAL A 14 8.81 -23.46 -4.37
C VAL A 14 8.95 -24.97 -4.25
N ARG A 15 10.00 -25.48 -3.61
CA ARG A 15 10.17 -26.91 -3.35
C ARG A 15 9.09 -27.49 -2.48
N VAL A 16 8.67 -26.74 -1.44
CA VAL A 16 7.61 -27.15 -0.52
C VAL A 16 6.22 -27.11 -1.17
N HIS A 17 5.96 -26.13 -2.06
CA HIS A 17 4.64 -25.83 -2.62
C HIS A 17 4.47 -26.17 -4.11
N ASN A 18 5.31 -27.02 -4.67
CA ASN A 18 5.21 -27.50 -6.05
C ASN A 18 5.26 -26.41 -7.15
N GLY A 19 6.02 -25.34 -6.90
CA GLY A 19 6.46 -24.43 -7.93
C GLY A 19 5.78 -23.05 -7.96
N THR A 20 6.34 -22.21 -8.80
CA THR A 20 5.85 -20.84 -9.08
C THR A 20 4.42 -20.82 -9.63
N ARG A 21 3.96 -21.93 -10.20
CA ARG A 21 2.63 -22.08 -10.78
C ARG A 21 1.53 -21.83 -9.76
N ILE A 22 1.64 -22.41 -8.55
CA ILE A 22 0.68 -22.21 -7.46
C ILE A 22 0.66 -20.76 -7.01
N ALA A 23 1.84 -20.13 -6.83
CA ALA A 23 1.92 -18.72 -6.46
C ALA A 23 1.27 -17.80 -7.51
N ASN A 24 1.49 -18.09 -8.78
CA ASN A 24 0.89 -17.31 -9.87
C ASN A 24 -0.63 -17.46 -9.89
N TRP A 25 -1.15 -18.69 -9.78
CA TRP A 25 -2.58 -18.93 -9.71
C TRP A 25 -3.22 -18.28 -8.48
N HIS A 26 -2.58 -18.40 -7.32
CA HIS A 26 -3.05 -17.74 -6.11
C HIS A 26 -3.13 -16.21 -6.30
N GLY A 27 -2.11 -15.62 -6.91
CA GLY A 27 -2.10 -14.19 -7.23
C GLY A 27 -3.24 -13.80 -8.18
N VAL A 28 -3.42 -14.54 -9.28
CA VAL A 28 -4.48 -14.30 -10.26
C VAL A 28 -5.86 -14.45 -9.63
N ILE A 29 -6.10 -15.52 -8.89
CA ILE A 29 -7.40 -15.78 -8.24
C ILE A 29 -7.71 -14.68 -7.23
N SER A 30 -6.77 -14.34 -6.33
CA SER A 30 -6.97 -13.32 -5.30
C SER A 30 -7.23 -11.95 -5.91
N PHE A 31 -6.47 -11.58 -6.95
CA PHE A 31 -6.63 -10.30 -7.63
C PHE A 31 -7.96 -10.21 -8.38
N SER A 32 -8.34 -11.28 -9.08
CA SER A 32 -9.63 -11.35 -9.79
C SER A 32 -10.81 -11.35 -8.83
N ALA A 33 -10.74 -12.13 -7.74
CA ALA A 33 -11.79 -12.17 -6.73
C ALA A 33 -11.96 -10.81 -6.05
N GLY A 34 -10.86 -10.15 -5.65
CA GLY A 34 -10.90 -8.82 -5.06
C GLY A 34 -11.49 -7.77 -6.01
N SER A 35 -11.11 -7.83 -7.29
CA SER A 35 -11.65 -6.92 -8.31
C SER A 35 -13.14 -7.14 -8.55
N LEU A 36 -13.57 -8.41 -8.62
CA LEU A 36 -14.99 -8.75 -8.77
C LEU A 36 -15.82 -8.29 -7.58
N LEU A 37 -15.35 -8.58 -6.35
CA LEU A 37 -16.03 -8.14 -5.13
C LEU A 37 -16.12 -6.62 -5.06
N GLY A 38 -15.03 -5.91 -5.38
CA GLY A 38 -15.04 -4.45 -5.46
C GLY A 38 -16.06 -3.92 -6.47
N LEU A 39 -16.12 -4.53 -7.66
CA LEU A 39 -17.10 -4.15 -8.69
C LEU A 39 -18.54 -4.39 -8.22
N LEU A 40 -18.82 -5.53 -7.59
CA LEU A 40 -20.13 -5.85 -7.03
C LEU A 40 -20.56 -4.82 -5.97
N VAL A 41 -19.64 -4.41 -5.09
CA VAL A 41 -19.91 -3.35 -4.10
C VAL A 41 -20.25 -2.02 -4.78
N LEU A 42 -19.46 -1.61 -5.78
CA LEU A 42 -19.71 -0.37 -6.51
C LEU A 42 -21.04 -0.39 -7.28
N MET A 43 -21.45 -1.54 -7.82
CA MET A 43 -22.74 -1.73 -8.45
C MET A 43 -23.89 -1.64 -7.42
N ALA A 44 -23.76 -2.35 -6.31
CA ALA A 44 -24.76 -2.38 -5.26
C ALA A 44 -24.97 -1.01 -4.58
N THR A 45 -23.92 -0.21 -4.50
CA THR A 45 -23.96 1.14 -3.93
C THR A 45 -24.21 2.25 -4.94
N HIS A 46 -24.39 1.90 -6.23
CA HIS A 46 -24.56 2.86 -7.34
C HIS A 46 -23.42 3.89 -7.46
N THR A 47 -22.19 3.47 -7.10
CA THR A 47 -20.99 4.34 -7.08
C THR A 47 -19.94 3.95 -8.13
N LEU A 48 -20.38 3.43 -9.28
CA LEU A 48 -19.48 2.98 -10.36
C LEU A 48 -18.49 4.05 -10.83
N TRP A 49 -18.82 5.32 -10.66
CA TRP A 49 -17.91 6.43 -10.98
C TRP A 49 -16.59 6.38 -10.20
N ILE A 50 -16.56 5.70 -9.01
CA ILE A 50 -15.32 5.49 -8.22
C ILE A 50 -14.30 4.65 -9.01
N LEU A 51 -14.74 3.88 -10.00
CA LEU A 51 -13.83 3.15 -10.89
C LEU A 51 -12.82 4.08 -11.59
N GLY A 52 -13.20 5.33 -11.84
CA GLY A 52 -12.27 6.34 -12.39
C GLY A 52 -11.05 6.57 -11.51
N VAL A 53 -11.18 6.37 -10.19
CA VAL A 53 -10.07 6.44 -9.22
C VAL A 53 -9.48 5.05 -8.94
N ALA A 54 -10.33 4.05 -8.75
CA ALA A 54 -9.90 2.71 -8.36
C ALA A 54 -9.14 1.97 -9.46
N ALA A 55 -9.55 2.07 -10.73
CA ALA A 55 -8.92 1.33 -11.82
C ALA A 55 -7.44 1.72 -12.04
N PRO A 56 -7.06 3.02 -12.06
CA PRO A 56 -5.64 3.41 -12.10
C PRO A 56 -4.83 2.88 -10.90
N LEU A 57 -5.42 2.81 -9.69
CA LEU A 57 -4.74 2.27 -8.51
C LEU A 57 -4.52 0.76 -8.61
N VAL A 58 -5.52 0.03 -9.11
CA VAL A 58 -5.42 -1.41 -9.38
C VAL A 58 -4.33 -1.67 -10.42
N MET A 59 -4.29 -0.89 -11.49
CA MET A 59 -3.24 -0.97 -12.51
C MET A 59 -1.86 -0.69 -11.90
N LEU A 60 -1.73 0.35 -11.08
CA LEU A 60 -0.48 0.69 -10.41
C LEU A 60 -0.02 -0.43 -9.47
N GLY A 61 -0.94 -1.02 -8.71
CA GLY A 61 -0.68 -2.18 -7.86
C GLY A 61 -0.23 -3.41 -8.66
N TYR A 62 -0.80 -3.65 -9.82
CA TYR A 62 -0.35 -4.68 -10.75
C TYR A 62 1.07 -4.41 -11.24
N LEU A 63 1.35 -3.21 -11.73
CA LEU A 63 2.66 -2.80 -12.23
C LEU A 63 3.74 -2.77 -11.13
N TYR A 64 3.34 -2.72 -9.86
CA TYR A 64 4.28 -2.77 -8.74
C TYR A 64 5.11 -4.05 -8.74
N ASN A 65 4.47 -5.21 -8.98
CA ASN A 65 5.13 -6.52 -8.96
C ASN A 65 5.18 -7.21 -10.33
N ALA A 66 4.44 -6.74 -11.32
CA ALA A 66 4.30 -7.38 -12.63
C ALA A 66 4.84 -6.53 -13.76
N GLY A 67 4.97 -7.16 -14.94
CA GLY A 67 5.49 -6.52 -16.14
C GLY A 67 6.99 -6.66 -16.33
N PRO A 68 7.53 -6.13 -17.45
CA PRO A 68 8.95 -6.31 -17.81
C PRO A 68 9.91 -5.55 -16.89
N ARG A 69 9.43 -4.50 -16.22
CA ARG A 69 10.17 -3.68 -15.25
C ARG A 69 9.28 -3.36 -14.06
N PRO A 70 9.10 -4.28 -13.10
CA PRO A 70 8.25 -4.03 -11.94
C PRO A 70 8.70 -2.79 -11.19
N LEU A 71 7.76 -1.94 -10.77
CA LEU A 71 8.08 -0.70 -10.05
C LEU A 71 8.83 -0.96 -8.75
N SER A 72 8.57 -2.10 -8.10
CA SER A 72 9.28 -2.53 -6.88
C SER A 72 10.80 -2.69 -7.05
N TYR A 73 11.30 -2.79 -8.29
CA TYR A 73 12.72 -2.83 -8.61
C TYR A 73 13.29 -1.44 -8.95
N THR A 74 12.45 -0.43 -9.05
CA THR A 74 12.81 0.93 -9.47
C THR A 74 12.74 1.91 -8.29
N GLN A 75 13.10 3.15 -8.56
CA GLN A 75 12.94 4.27 -7.61
C GLN A 75 11.48 4.68 -7.38
N LEU A 76 10.57 4.16 -8.20
CA LEU A 76 9.13 4.50 -8.11
C LEU A 76 8.37 3.55 -7.18
N GLY A 77 9.02 2.51 -6.63
CA GLY A 77 8.36 1.54 -5.75
C GLY A 77 7.74 2.19 -4.51
N GLU A 78 8.49 3.05 -3.83
CA GLU A 78 8.02 3.73 -2.64
C GLU A 78 6.85 4.69 -2.96
N TRP A 79 6.93 5.42 -4.06
CA TRP A 79 5.86 6.29 -4.53
C TRP A 79 4.60 5.51 -4.89
N ALA A 80 4.75 4.42 -5.64
CA ALA A 80 3.62 3.56 -6.01
C ALA A 80 2.91 3.01 -4.76
N THR A 81 3.66 2.59 -3.74
CA THR A 81 3.09 2.16 -2.47
C THR A 81 2.28 3.28 -1.81
N GLY A 82 2.85 4.48 -1.67
CA GLY A 82 2.15 5.62 -1.08
C GLY A 82 0.87 5.97 -1.84
N VAL A 83 0.93 6.06 -3.17
CA VAL A 83 -0.23 6.37 -4.02
C VAL A 83 -1.32 5.31 -3.90
N CYS A 84 -0.97 4.02 -3.91
CA CYS A 84 -1.93 2.94 -3.76
C CYS A 84 -2.65 3.00 -2.41
N TYR A 85 -1.92 3.11 -1.30
CA TYR A 85 -2.54 3.11 0.03
C TYR A 85 -3.34 4.39 0.31
N GLY A 86 -2.84 5.57 -0.08
CA GLY A 86 -3.59 6.82 0.01
C GLY A 86 -4.83 6.81 -0.87
N GLY A 87 -4.71 6.23 -2.08
CA GLY A 87 -5.81 6.08 -3.02
C GLY A 87 -6.90 5.10 -2.54
N VAL A 88 -6.51 4.00 -1.90
CA VAL A 88 -7.47 3.08 -1.25
C VAL A 88 -8.27 3.81 -0.19
N PHE A 89 -7.62 4.61 0.68
CA PHE A 89 -8.33 5.44 1.65
C PHE A 89 -9.32 6.38 0.96
N ALA A 90 -8.89 7.07 -0.11
CA ALA A 90 -9.74 7.98 -0.87
C ALA A 90 -10.97 7.26 -1.45
N CYS A 91 -10.80 6.07 -2.04
CA CYS A 91 -11.89 5.25 -2.56
C CYS A 91 -12.89 4.87 -1.45
N LEU A 92 -12.40 4.43 -0.28
CA LEU A 92 -13.25 4.08 0.86
C LEU A 92 -13.99 5.30 1.41
N TRP A 93 -13.35 6.46 1.45
CA TRP A 93 -13.96 7.71 1.87
C TRP A 93 -15.13 8.11 0.95
N LEU A 94 -14.91 8.02 -0.37
CA LEU A 94 -15.93 8.30 -1.37
C LEU A 94 -17.07 7.28 -1.33
N LEU A 95 -16.74 5.99 -1.14
CA LEU A 95 -17.72 4.91 -0.99
C LEU A 95 -18.61 5.12 0.24
N ALA A 96 -18.06 5.71 1.31
CA ALA A 96 -18.85 6.11 2.49
C ALA A 96 -19.76 7.33 2.26
N GLY A 97 -19.86 7.81 1.02
CA GLY A 97 -20.72 8.95 0.64
C GLY A 97 -20.21 10.31 1.15
N LYS A 98 -18.97 10.39 1.61
CA LYS A 98 -18.41 11.64 2.15
C LYS A 98 -17.80 12.49 1.05
N PRO A 99 -17.97 13.83 1.09
CA PRO A 99 -17.40 14.73 0.11
C PRO A 99 -15.87 14.70 0.19
N PHE A 100 -15.21 14.73 -0.97
CA PHE A 100 -13.75 14.79 -1.04
C PHE A 100 -13.28 16.22 -0.73
N GLY A 101 -12.59 16.39 0.38
CA GLY A 101 -12.11 17.68 0.87
C GLY A 101 -10.87 17.53 1.76
N ALA A 102 -10.57 18.54 2.57
CA ALA A 102 -9.38 18.58 3.40
C ALA A 102 -9.25 17.35 4.35
N ALA A 103 -10.35 16.89 4.92
CA ALA A 103 -10.36 15.68 5.74
C ALA A 103 -9.95 14.44 4.95
N ALA A 104 -10.53 14.24 3.76
CA ALA A 104 -10.19 13.13 2.88
C ALA A 104 -8.72 13.14 2.46
N LEU A 105 -8.20 14.32 2.10
CA LEU A 105 -6.79 14.50 1.75
C LEU A 105 -5.87 14.17 2.93
N ALA A 106 -6.19 14.67 4.13
CA ALA A 106 -5.41 14.38 5.33
C ALA A 106 -5.37 12.88 5.62
N GLY A 107 -6.50 12.18 5.50
CA GLY A 107 -6.55 10.72 5.64
C GLY A 107 -5.76 10.00 4.56
N ALA A 108 -5.88 10.40 3.30
CA ALA A 108 -5.12 9.83 2.21
C ALA A 108 -3.60 9.99 2.41
N PHE A 109 -3.15 11.17 2.85
CA PHE A 109 -1.73 11.39 3.17
C PHE A 109 -1.27 10.59 4.40
N ALA A 110 -2.11 10.44 5.41
CA ALA A 110 -1.81 9.59 6.57
C ALA A 110 -1.54 8.14 6.15
N PHE A 111 -2.44 7.56 5.36
CA PHE A 111 -2.29 6.17 4.88
C PHE A 111 -1.13 6.01 3.92
N ALA A 112 -0.92 6.96 3.01
CA ALA A 112 0.23 6.97 2.11
C ALA A 112 1.56 7.00 2.87
N ALA A 113 1.70 7.95 3.80
CA ALA A 113 2.93 8.11 4.57
C ALA A 113 3.18 6.92 5.50
N PHE A 114 2.13 6.36 6.12
CA PHE A 114 2.23 5.18 6.97
C PHE A 114 2.71 3.97 6.19
N ALA A 115 2.15 3.72 5.00
CA ALA A 115 2.55 2.61 4.14
C ALA A 115 4.00 2.74 3.67
N VAL A 116 4.43 3.94 3.27
CA VAL A 116 5.82 4.18 2.89
C VAL A 116 6.76 4.07 4.08
N ALA A 117 6.40 4.60 5.27
CA ALA A 117 7.19 4.46 6.48
C ALA A 117 7.40 2.98 6.85
N LEU A 118 6.33 2.18 6.79
CA LEU A 118 6.41 0.74 7.02
C LEU A 118 7.32 0.05 5.99
N LEU A 119 7.16 0.36 4.71
CA LEU A 119 8.01 -0.17 3.65
C LEU A 119 9.49 0.17 3.90
N LEU A 120 9.80 1.42 4.21
CA LEU A 120 11.16 1.87 4.50
C LEU A 120 11.74 1.20 5.74
N SER A 121 10.93 0.93 6.78
CA SER A 121 11.42 0.27 8.00
C SER A 121 11.94 -1.15 7.76
N HIS A 122 11.45 -1.83 6.72
CA HIS A 122 11.87 -3.17 6.36
C HIS A 122 13.06 -3.21 5.40
N GLN A 123 13.42 -2.11 4.75
CA GLN A 123 14.48 -2.09 3.75
C GLN A 123 15.90 -2.19 4.31
N PRO A 124 16.29 -1.60 5.46
CA PRO A 124 17.66 -1.63 5.94
C PRO A 124 18.29 -3.04 6.03
N PRO A 125 17.66 -4.05 6.62
CA PRO A 125 18.20 -5.41 6.65
C PRO A 125 18.25 -6.08 5.28
N GLN A 126 17.57 -5.53 4.27
CA GLN A 126 17.47 -6.11 2.93
C GLN A 126 18.43 -5.48 1.91
N ILE A 127 19.27 -4.49 2.30
CA ILE A 127 20.14 -3.77 1.37
C ILE A 127 21.03 -4.71 0.56
N ALA A 128 21.66 -5.71 1.19
CA ALA A 128 22.54 -6.65 0.51
C ALA A 128 21.76 -7.52 -0.48
N THR A 129 20.62 -8.05 -0.09
CA THR A 129 19.76 -8.90 -0.92
C THR A 129 19.12 -8.13 -2.06
N ASP A 130 18.64 -6.91 -1.79
CA ASP A 130 18.04 -6.02 -2.79
C ASP A 130 19.07 -5.62 -3.85
N ARG A 131 20.29 -5.28 -3.42
CA ARG A 131 21.39 -4.96 -4.34
C ARG A 131 21.76 -6.16 -5.21
N ALA A 132 21.88 -7.36 -4.63
CA ALA A 132 22.16 -8.59 -5.38
C ALA A 132 21.02 -8.93 -6.37
N ALA A 133 19.78 -8.59 -6.03
CA ALA A 133 18.62 -8.76 -6.90
C ALA A 133 18.46 -7.65 -7.96
N GLY A 134 19.31 -6.63 -7.96
CA GLY A 134 19.25 -5.48 -8.88
C GLY A 134 18.09 -4.52 -8.56
N LYS A 135 17.61 -4.48 -7.32
CA LYS A 135 16.61 -3.50 -6.88
C LYS A 135 17.28 -2.19 -6.53
N HIS A 136 16.56 -1.10 -6.80
CA HIS A 136 16.98 0.27 -6.48
C HIS A 136 16.11 0.87 -5.38
N SER A 137 15.87 0.08 -4.29
CA SER A 137 15.10 0.54 -3.14
C SER A 137 15.75 1.77 -2.49
N PHE A 138 14.96 2.51 -1.69
CA PHE A 138 15.45 3.72 -1.03
C PHE A 138 16.70 3.42 -0.16
N ALA A 139 16.68 2.33 0.60
CA ALA A 139 17.79 1.93 1.44
C ALA A 139 19.06 1.54 0.63
N VAL A 140 18.90 0.92 -0.53
CA VAL A 140 20.04 0.61 -1.43
C VAL A 140 20.70 1.89 -1.94
N ARG A 141 19.90 2.94 -2.18
CA ARG A 141 20.38 4.24 -2.72
C ARG A 141 20.99 5.14 -1.65
N TYR A 142 20.36 5.22 -0.49
CA TYR A 142 20.67 6.24 0.53
C TYR A 142 21.27 5.68 1.82
N GLY A 143 21.30 4.36 1.97
CA GLY A 143 21.84 3.67 3.15
C GLY A 143 20.86 3.60 4.33
N THR A 144 21.24 2.85 5.34
CA THR A 144 20.43 2.53 6.51
C THR A 144 20.00 3.76 7.29
N GLU A 145 20.94 4.64 7.62
CA GLU A 145 20.71 5.78 8.51
C GLU A 145 19.66 6.73 7.94
N ARG A 146 19.83 7.16 6.68
CA ARG A 146 18.87 8.05 6.01
C ARG A 146 17.50 7.40 5.87
N THR A 147 17.46 6.10 5.59
CA THR A 147 16.20 5.35 5.48
C THR A 147 15.43 5.37 6.79
N ILE A 148 16.11 5.14 7.92
CA ILE A 148 15.48 5.18 9.25
C ILE A 148 14.98 6.59 9.59
N ILE A 149 15.78 7.63 9.30
CA ILE A 149 15.38 9.03 9.55
C ILE A 149 14.12 9.37 8.75
N VAL A 150 14.10 9.04 7.45
CA VAL A 150 12.94 9.32 6.60
C VAL A 150 11.72 8.49 7.02
N ALA A 151 11.90 7.21 7.37
CA ALA A 151 10.80 6.37 7.87
C ALA A 151 10.17 6.96 9.14
N ARG A 152 10.97 7.42 10.11
CA ARG A 152 10.49 8.08 11.32
C ARG A 152 9.76 9.39 11.03
N GLY A 153 10.30 10.21 10.12
CA GLY A 153 9.67 11.45 9.68
C GLY A 153 8.30 11.22 9.03
N LEU A 154 8.22 10.23 8.14
CA LEU A 154 6.96 9.83 7.50
C LEU A 154 5.96 9.27 8.51
N PHE A 155 6.42 8.50 9.49
CA PHE A 155 5.55 8.00 10.55
C PHE A 155 4.97 9.14 11.39
N ALA A 156 5.79 10.10 11.80
CA ALA A 156 5.33 11.30 12.51
C ALA A 156 4.34 12.11 11.66
N PHE A 157 4.66 12.33 10.38
CA PHE A 157 3.77 12.99 9.43
C PHE A 157 2.43 12.25 9.28
N ALA A 158 2.46 10.92 9.22
CA ALA A 158 1.25 10.10 9.15
C ALA A 158 0.35 10.30 10.38
N LEU A 159 0.93 10.35 11.60
CA LEU A 159 0.18 10.60 12.84
C LEU A 159 -0.45 12.00 12.84
N VAL A 160 0.30 13.03 12.45
CA VAL A 160 -0.22 14.41 12.35
C VAL A 160 -1.34 14.49 11.31
N SER A 161 -1.17 13.86 10.15
CA SER A 161 -2.18 13.81 9.09
C SER A 161 -3.42 13.04 9.53
N LEU A 162 -3.27 11.96 10.28
CA LEU A 162 -4.39 11.21 10.84
C LEU A 162 -5.14 12.06 11.88
N ALA A 163 -4.44 12.76 12.77
CA ALA A 163 -5.05 13.68 13.72
C ALA A 163 -5.82 14.81 13.00
N ALA A 164 -5.25 15.35 11.92
CA ALA A 164 -5.92 16.34 11.09
C ALA A 164 -7.17 15.76 10.40
N ASN A 165 -7.11 14.54 9.88
CA ASN A 165 -8.28 13.85 9.30
C ASN A 165 -9.40 13.71 10.33
N LEU A 166 -9.08 13.25 11.54
CA LEU A 166 -10.04 13.10 12.63
C LEU A 166 -10.63 14.44 13.06
N TRP A 167 -9.82 15.46 13.19
CA TRP A 167 -10.26 16.81 13.55
C TRP A 167 -11.19 17.42 12.50
N LEU A 168 -10.78 17.40 11.24
CA LEU A 168 -11.52 17.96 10.11
C LEU A 168 -12.76 17.13 9.76
N GLY A 169 -12.69 15.80 9.97
CA GLY A 169 -13.78 14.86 9.72
C GLY A 169 -14.88 14.87 10.78
N GLY A 170 -14.71 15.63 11.86
CA GLY A 170 -15.63 15.73 12.99
C GLY A 170 -15.48 14.57 13.96
N LEU A 171 -14.61 14.73 14.97
CA LEU A 171 -14.44 13.79 16.09
C LEU A 171 -15.71 13.49 16.89
N ARG A 172 -16.82 14.23 16.63
CA ARG A 172 -18.10 14.08 17.33
C ARG A 172 -18.70 12.67 17.26
N GLY A 173 -18.32 11.87 16.26
CA GLY A 173 -18.78 10.48 16.11
C GLY A 173 -17.87 9.43 16.75
N MET A 174 -16.58 9.71 16.98
CA MET A 174 -15.66 8.71 17.57
C MET A 174 -15.67 8.71 19.09
N GLY A 175 -15.97 9.85 19.71
CA GLY A 175 -16.16 9.91 21.16
C GLY A 175 -17.28 8.97 21.61
N THR A 176 -18.36 8.90 20.85
CA THR A 176 -19.47 7.99 21.12
C THR A 176 -19.13 6.52 20.90
N LEU A 177 -18.22 6.18 19.98
CA LEU A 177 -17.76 4.79 19.79
C LEU A 177 -16.78 4.34 20.90
N VAL A 178 -15.89 5.21 21.33
CA VAL A 178 -14.91 4.87 22.39
C VAL A 178 -15.59 4.84 23.76
N PHE A 179 -16.52 5.75 24.03
CA PHE A 179 -17.28 5.77 25.30
C PHE A 179 -18.44 4.78 25.30
N GLY A 180 -19.03 4.45 24.17
CA GLY A 180 -20.08 3.43 24.06
C GLY A 180 -19.60 1.98 24.16
N LEU A 181 -18.28 1.72 23.99
CA LEU A 181 -17.68 0.40 24.22
C LEU A 181 -17.12 0.26 25.67
N ALA A 182 -17.10 1.32 26.44
CA ALA A 182 -16.62 1.36 27.84
C ALA A 182 -17.77 1.44 28.88
N ALA A 183 -19.04 1.49 28.42
CA ALA A 183 -20.25 1.42 29.23
C ALA A 183 -20.98 0.10 29.05
#